data_932d3b823a1d1bc21a112d18882f8be5
#
_entry.id   932d3b823a1d1bc21a112d18882f8be5
#
_cell.length_a   1.000
_cell.length_b   1.000
_cell.length_c   1.000
_cell.angle_alpha   90.00
_cell.angle_beta   90.00
_cell.angle_gamma   90.00
#
_symmetry.space_group_name_H-M   'P 1'
#
loop_
_entity.id
_entity.type
_entity.pdbx_description
1 polymer ?
#
loop_
_entity_poly.entity_id
_entity_poly.type
_entity_poly.pdbx_seq_one_letter_code
_entity_poly.pdbx_strand_id
1 'polypeptide(L)'
;LILAKSKAAHYALQSQFIHRTVEKRYVALLEGEVAHKSGTIDLPMRLDYDNRPRQMISSDGKQATTEYEVLGIKDGRTRILFRPITGRTHQLRLHAAHCDGLNTPIVGDDIYGRGLNADCTAGHRLCLHACLLEFDHPVTGERIKVECKADF
;
A
#
# COMPACT_ATOMS: atom_id res chain seq x y z
N LEU A 1 12.41 -0.66 4.73
CA LEU A 1 12.34 -1.40 6.01
C LEU A 1 13.17 -0.65 7.05
N ILE A 2 12.62 -0.48 8.27
CA ILE A 2 13.33 0.06 9.43
C ILE A 2 13.54 -1.08 10.44
N LEU A 3 14.76 -1.19 10.98
CA LEU A 3 15.10 -2.13 12.02
C LEU A 3 15.66 -1.37 13.24
N ALA A 4 15.00 -1.50 14.39
CA ALA A 4 15.46 -0.90 15.63
C ALA A 4 16.56 -1.77 16.26
N LYS A 5 17.70 -1.16 16.66
CA LYS A 5 18.82 -1.86 17.29
C LYS A 5 18.72 -1.93 18.84
N SER A 6 17.75 -1.24 19.44
CA SER A 6 17.52 -1.24 20.88
C SER A 6 16.02 -1.15 21.19
N LYS A 7 15.64 -1.53 22.43
CA LYS A 7 14.26 -1.40 22.90
C LYS A 7 13.79 0.06 22.90
N ALA A 8 14.63 1.00 23.30
CA ALA A 8 14.30 2.42 23.29
C ALA A 8 14.02 2.93 21.88
N ALA A 9 14.87 2.60 20.90
CA ALA A 9 14.65 2.93 19.50
C ALA A 9 13.37 2.28 18.94
N HIS A 10 13.07 1.04 19.32
CA HIS A 10 11.85 0.35 18.93
C HIS A 10 10.60 1.11 19.40
N TYR A 11 10.53 1.47 20.70
CA TYR A 11 9.39 2.21 21.24
C TYR A 11 9.23 3.60 20.60
N ALA A 12 10.34 4.32 20.41
CA ALA A 12 10.30 5.63 19.75
C ALA A 12 9.79 5.55 18.30
N LEU A 13 10.26 4.58 17.52
CA LEU A 13 9.78 4.35 16.16
C LEU A 13 8.31 3.89 16.14
N GLN A 14 7.94 2.95 17.02
CA GLN A 14 6.55 2.49 17.13
C GLN A 14 5.59 3.65 17.46
N SER A 15 5.98 4.55 18.36
CA SER A 15 5.23 5.76 18.67
C SER A 15 4.96 6.61 17.43
N GLN A 16 5.96 6.80 16.57
CA GLN A 16 5.79 7.55 15.32
C GLN A 16 4.77 6.90 14.36
N PHE A 17 4.77 5.57 14.27
CA PHE A 17 3.74 4.86 13.48
C PHE A 17 2.33 5.00 14.09
N ILE A 18 2.21 4.95 15.42
CA ILE A 18 0.93 5.13 16.15
C ILE A 18 0.40 6.54 15.92
N HIS A 19 1.24 7.57 16.06
CA HIS A 19 0.87 8.98 15.88
C HIS A 19 0.84 9.41 14.41
N ARG A 20 1.15 8.51 13.46
CA ARG A 20 1.12 8.75 12.02
C ARG A 20 2.06 9.87 11.55
N THR A 21 3.19 10.08 12.24
CA THR A 21 4.22 11.05 11.84
C THR A 21 5.19 10.49 10.81
N VAL A 22 5.16 9.18 10.56
CA VAL A 22 5.93 8.51 9.50
C VAL A 22 5.25 8.73 8.15
N GLU A 23 5.94 9.39 7.21
CA GLU A 23 5.47 9.47 5.83
C GLU A 23 5.90 8.24 5.04
N LYS A 24 4.98 7.70 4.27
CA LYS A 24 5.19 6.51 3.44
C LYS A 24 4.58 6.75 2.07
N ARG A 25 5.34 6.44 1.02
CA ARG A 25 4.80 6.44 -0.35
C ARG A 25 5.14 5.13 -1.05
N TYR A 26 4.21 4.68 -1.85
CA TYR A 26 4.33 3.47 -2.63
C TYR A 26 3.98 3.76 -4.08
N VAL A 27 4.76 3.24 -5.01
CA VAL A 27 4.40 3.20 -6.42
C VAL A 27 3.86 1.82 -6.74
N ALA A 28 2.77 1.77 -7.52
CA ALA A 28 2.23 0.51 -8.03
C ALA A 28 1.91 0.63 -9.52
N LEU A 29 1.84 -0.52 -10.20
CA LEU A 29 1.29 -0.66 -11.54
C LEU A 29 -0.02 -1.44 -11.42
N LEU A 30 -1.12 -0.88 -11.94
CA LEU A 30 -2.46 -1.48 -11.89
C LEU A 30 -2.82 -2.13 -13.24
N GLU A 31 -3.67 -3.17 -13.20
CA GLU A 31 -4.08 -3.96 -14.38
C GLU A 31 -5.09 -3.26 -15.30
N GLY A 32 -5.39 -1.98 -15.07
CA GLY A 32 -6.36 -1.22 -15.85
C GLY A 32 -6.19 0.28 -15.68
N GLU A 33 -7.13 1.02 -16.26
CA GLU A 33 -7.16 2.48 -16.21
C GLU A 33 -8.01 2.96 -15.02
N VAL A 34 -7.46 3.88 -14.22
CA VAL A 34 -8.14 4.54 -13.12
C VAL A 34 -8.79 5.83 -13.62
N ALA A 35 -10.11 5.98 -13.39
CA ALA A 35 -10.90 7.08 -13.94
C ALA A 35 -10.52 8.46 -13.39
N HIS A 36 -10.17 8.55 -12.11
CA HIS A 36 -9.84 9.80 -11.44
C HIS A 36 -8.33 9.95 -11.24
N LYS A 37 -7.80 11.15 -11.54
CA LYS A 37 -6.36 11.43 -11.43
C LYS A 37 -5.84 11.37 -10.00
N SER A 38 -6.67 11.63 -9.02
CA SER A 38 -6.34 11.55 -7.59
C SER A 38 -7.59 11.37 -6.76
N GLY A 39 -7.43 10.94 -5.51
CA GLY A 39 -8.54 10.79 -4.58
C GLY A 39 -8.12 10.14 -3.28
N THR A 40 -9.12 9.84 -2.46
CA THR A 40 -8.97 9.16 -1.17
C THR A 40 -9.89 7.95 -1.14
N ILE A 41 -9.34 6.81 -0.74
CA ILE A 41 -10.06 5.58 -0.48
C ILE A 41 -10.14 5.43 1.03
N ASP A 42 -11.35 5.42 1.58
CA ASP A 42 -11.60 5.25 3.02
C ASP A 42 -12.58 4.09 3.21
N LEU A 43 -12.04 2.88 3.28
CA LEU A 43 -12.78 1.65 3.36
C LEU A 43 -12.30 0.84 4.56
N PRO A 44 -13.13 0.64 5.61
CA PRO A 44 -12.74 -0.12 6.78
C PRO A 44 -12.53 -1.60 6.41
N MET A 45 -11.50 -2.20 7.01
CA MET A 45 -11.10 -3.56 6.63
C MET A 45 -10.78 -4.43 7.84
N ARG A 46 -11.02 -5.72 7.70
CA ARG A 46 -10.71 -6.75 8.69
C ARG A 46 -10.18 -8.03 8.04
N LEU A 47 -9.69 -8.93 8.87
CA LEU A 47 -9.29 -10.26 8.41
C LEU A 47 -10.51 -11.03 7.90
N ASP A 48 -10.38 -11.63 6.73
CA ASP A 48 -11.29 -12.65 6.24
C ASP A 48 -10.93 -13.98 6.91
N TYR A 49 -11.73 -14.36 7.91
CA TYR A 49 -11.43 -15.53 8.73
C TYR A 49 -11.52 -16.84 7.97
N ASP A 50 -12.35 -16.87 6.93
CA ASP A 50 -12.62 -18.07 6.12
C ASP A 50 -11.57 -18.23 5.00
N ASN A 51 -10.93 -17.14 4.58
CA ASN A 51 -9.98 -17.12 3.45
C ASN A 51 -8.63 -16.50 3.83
N ARG A 52 -8.03 -16.91 4.93
CA ARG A 52 -6.70 -16.40 5.34
C ARG A 52 -5.63 -16.65 4.28
N PRO A 53 -4.70 -15.73 4.04
CA PRO A 53 -4.41 -14.47 4.77
C PRO A 53 -5.17 -13.24 4.25
N ARG A 54 -6.25 -13.41 3.49
CA ARG A 54 -7.02 -12.31 2.88
C ARG A 54 -7.58 -11.35 3.93
N GLN A 55 -7.68 -10.09 3.53
CA GLN A 55 -8.46 -9.06 4.22
C GLN A 55 -9.73 -8.82 3.41
N MET A 56 -10.77 -8.30 4.05
CA MET A 56 -12.03 -7.93 3.41
C MET A 56 -12.48 -6.54 3.88
N ILE A 57 -13.23 -5.84 3.04
CA ILE A 57 -13.93 -4.61 3.42
C ILE A 57 -15.14 -5.00 4.26
N SER A 58 -15.29 -4.33 5.41
CA SER A 58 -16.39 -4.60 6.33
C SER A 58 -16.64 -3.40 7.23
N SER A 59 -17.89 -3.05 7.48
CA SER A 59 -18.30 -1.94 8.36
C SER A 59 -17.85 -2.10 9.81
N ASP A 60 -17.62 -3.34 10.28
CA ASP A 60 -17.06 -3.66 11.59
C ASP A 60 -15.52 -3.72 11.59
N GLY A 61 -14.91 -3.44 10.45
CA GLY A 61 -13.46 -3.42 10.27
C GLY A 61 -12.77 -2.21 10.90
N LYS A 62 -11.45 -2.25 10.95
CA LYS A 62 -10.63 -1.11 11.36
C LYS A 62 -10.53 -0.12 10.22
N GLN A 63 -10.69 1.18 10.53
CA GLN A 63 -10.52 2.26 9.55
C GLN A 63 -9.21 2.10 8.77
N ALA A 64 -9.31 2.22 7.45
CA ALA A 64 -8.18 2.18 6.53
C ALA A 64 -8.35 3.26 5.47
N THR A 65 -7.41 4.20 5.42
CA THR A 65 -7.45 5.37 4.54
C THR A 65 -6.18 5.43 3.69
N THR A 66 -6.35 5.56 2.38
CA THR A 66 -5.27 5.68 1.40
C THR A 66 -5.56 6.83 0.45
N GLU A 67 -4.66 7.79 0.38
CA GLU A 67 -4.65 8.80 -0.70
C GLU A 67 -3.91 8.22 -1.92
N TYR A 68 -4.32 8.64 -3.12
CA TYR A 68 -3.64 8.23 -4.34
C TYR A 68 -3.55 9.35 -5.38
N GLU A 69 -2.56 9.21 -6.25
CA GLU A 69 -2.33 10.07 -7.41
C GLU A 69 -1.90 9.21 -8.61
N VAL A 70 -2.56 9.38 -9.75
CA VAL A 70 -2.19 8.71 -11.01
C VAL A 70 -0.99 9.42 -11.60
N LEU A 71 0.12 8.71 -11.73
CA LEU A 71 1.38 9.22 -12.31
C LEU A 71 1.38 9.15 -13.84
N GLY A 72 0.61 8.23 -14.41
CA GLY A 72 0.48 8.05 -15.85
C GLY A 72 -0.27 6.78 -16.21
N ILE A 73 -0.75 6.74 -17.45
CA ILE A 73 -1.39 5.55 -18.05
C ILE A 73 -0.60 5.20 -19.30
N LYS A 74 -0.24 3.92 -19.43
CA LYS A 74 0.45 3.39 -20.61
C LYS A 74 0.03 1.95 -20.84
N ASP A 75 -0.27 1.60 -22.09
CA ASP A 75 -0.64 0.26 -22.55
C ASP A 75 -1.82 -0.33 -21.73
N GLY A 76 -2.84 0.50 -21.41
CA GLY A 76 -4.01 0.13 -20.63
C GLY A 76 -3.74 -0.12 -19.15
N ARG A 77 -2.57 0.25 -18.64
CA ARG A 77 -2.14 0.11 -17.24
C ARG A 77 -1.92 1.47 -16.60
N THR A 78 -2.32 1.61 -15.34
CA THR A 78 -2.12 2.83 -14.56
C THR A 78 -0.90 2.69 -13.65
N ARG A 79 0.05 3.60 -13.77
CA ARG A 79 1.09 3.82 -12.76
C ARG A 79 0.56 4.81 -11.73
N ILE A 80 0.53 4.41 -10.45
CA ILE A 80 -0.10 5.15 -9.37
C ILE A 80 0.84 5.32 -8.18
N LEU A 81 0.74 6.48 -7.52
CA LEU A 81 1.36 6.74 -6.23
C LEU A 81 0.31 6.58 -5.13
N PHE A 82 0.58 5.74 -4.16
CA PHE A 82 -0.22 5.59 -2.95
C PHE A 82 0.47 6.26 -1.76
N ARG A 83 -0.33 6.95 -0.96
CA ARG A 83 0.05 7.55 0.32
C ARG A 83 -0.87 7.00 1.41
N PRO A 84 -0.50 5.87 2.04
CA PRO A 84 -1.34 5.27 3.09
C PRO A 84 -1.26 6.09 4.38
N ILE A 85 -2.39 6.67 4.80
CA ILE A 85 -2.55 7.37 6.07
C ILE A 85 -2.57 6.36 7.23
N THR A 86 -3.21 5.23 7.03
CA THR A 86 -3.20 4.06 7.91
C THR A 86 -2.26 2.99 7.37
N GLY A 87 -1.98 1.93 8.13
CA GLY A 87 -1.10 0.82 7.72
C GLY A 87 -1.68 -0.53 8.09
N ARG A 88 -2.78 -0.96 7.45
CA ARG A 88 -3.36 -2.29 7.67
C ARG A 88 -2.70 -3.32 6.76
N THR A 89 -2.75 -4.57 7.18
CA THR A 89 -2.30 -5.70 6.36
C THR A 89 -3.00 -5.68 5.01
N HIS A 90 -2.27 -5.80 3.92
CA HIS A 90 -2.76 -5.78 2.53
C HIS A 90 -3.58 -4.53 2.12
N GLN A 91 -3.51 -3.43 2.88
CA GLN A 91 -4.36 -2.26 2.65
C GLN A 91 -4.34 -1.76 1.20
N LEU A 92 -3.16 -1.49 0.65
CA LEU A 92 -3.04 -0.96 -0.72
C LEU A 92 -3.52 -1.95 -1.77
N ARG A 93 -3.27 -3.25 -1.56
CA ARG A 93 -3.70 -4.33 -2.46
C ARG A 93 -5.23 -4.42 -2.51
N LEU A 94 -5.89 -4.44 -1.34
CA LEU A 94 -7.34 -4.52 -1.24
C LEU A 94 -8.03 -3.23 -1.73
N HIS A 95 -7.51 -2.04 -1.36
CA HIS A 95 -8.04 -0.76 -1.82
C HIS A 95 -7.95 -0.59 -3.35
N ALA A 96 -6.89 -1.12 -3.98
CA ALA A 96 -6.76 -1.12 -5.42
C ALA A 96 -7.77 -2.06 -6.09
N ALA A 97 -7.97 -3.25 -5.54
CA ALA A 97 -8.76 -4.31 -6.18
C ALA A 97 -10.27 -4.21 -5.92
N HIS A 98 -10.70 -3.69 -4.75
CA HIS A 98 -12.11 -3.68 -4.35
C HIS A 98 -12.96 -2.75 -5.22
N CYS A 99 -14.21 -3.15 -5.49
CA CYS A 99 -15.15 -2.39 -6.35
C CYS A 99 -15.48 -0.99 -5.80
N ASP A 100 -15.54 -0.82 -4.47
CA ASP A 100 -15.72 0.48 -3.81
C ASP A 100 -14.41 1.27 -3.67
N GLY A 101 -13.26 0.66 -4.02
CA GLY A 101 -11.96 1.32 -4.13
C GLY A 101 -11.67 1.74 -5.56
N LEU A 102 -10.52 1.33 -6.11
CA LEU A 102 -10.17 1.64 -7.51
C LEU A 102 -10.74 0.63 -8.50
N ASN A 103 -11.23 -0.50 -8.03
CA ASN A 103 -11.71 -1.60 -8.88
C ASN A 103 -10.67 -2.03 -9.95
N THR A 104 -9.39 -1.84 -9.65
CA THR A 104 -8.28 -2.06 -10.56
C THR A 104 -7.11 -2.66 -9.77
N PRO A 105 -6.95 -4.01 -9.76
CA PRO A 105 -5.94 -4.67 -8.95
C PRO A 105 -4.52 -4.34 -9.39
N ILE A 106 -3.57 -4.55 -8.48
CA ILE A 106 -2.14 -4.38 -8.75
C ILE A 106 -1.66 -5.54 -9.62
N VAL A 107 -0.83 -5.26 -10.62
CA VAL A 107 -0.20 -6.27 -11.48
C VAL A 107 0.60 -7.25 -10.63
N GLY A 108 0.40 -8.55 -10.86
CA GLY A 108 1.06 -9.62 -10.11
C GLY A 108 0.49 -9.86 -8.70
N ASP A 109 -0.72 -9.35 -8.41
CA ASP A 109 -1.39 -9.63 -7.14
C ASP A 109 -2.07 -11.01 -7.17
N ASP A 110 -1.46 -11.97 -6.49
CA ASP A 110 -1.91 -13.36 -6.37
C ASP A 110 -3.09 -13.58 -5.41
N ILE A 111 -3.40 -12.58 -4.56
CA ILE A 111 -4.48 -12.67 -3.57
C ILE A 111 -5.74 -11.93 -4.03
N TYR A 112 -5.59 -10.70 -4.57
CA TYR A 112 -6.71 -9.82 -4.92
C TYR A 112 -6.84 -9.57 -6.43
N GLY A 113 -5.93 -10.09 -7.25
CA GLY A 113 -6.01 -10.04 -8.71
C GLY A 113 -7.27 -10.72 -9.24
N ARG A 114 -7.77 -10.28 -10.40
CA ARG A 114 -9.00 -10.82 -11.00
C ARG A 114 -8.84 -12.21 -11.63
N GLY A 115 -7.69 -12.82 -11.54
CA GLY A 115 -7.40 -14.08 -12.24
C GLY A 115 -7.40 -13.95 -13.78
N LEU A 116 -7.46 -12.71 -14.30
CA LEU A 116 -7.56 -12.42 -15.73
C LEU A 116 -6.27 -12.71 -16.49
N ASN A 117 -5.17 -12.91 -15.79
CA ASN A 117 -3.93 -13.38 -16.36
C ASN A 117 -3.64 -14.78 -15.85
N ALA A 118 -4.33 -15.78 -16.43
CA ALA A 118 -3.93 -17.18 -16.30
C ALA A 118 -2.47 -17.41 -16.73
N ASP A 119 -1.86 -16.41 -17.41
CA ASP A 119 -0.44 -16.31 -17.71
C ASP A 119 0.39 -15.72 -16.57
N CYS A 120 -0.21 -15.34 -15.42
CA CYS A 120 0.51 -15.11 -14.17
C CYS A 120 0.98 -16.43 -13.54
N THR A 121 1.23 -17.43 -14.39
CA THR A 121 1.91 -18.65 -14.02
C THR A 121 3.31 -18.29 -13.53
N ALA A 122 3.55 -18.62 -12.28
CA ALA A 122 4.86 -18.78 -11.66
C ALA A 122 5.92 -17.73 -12.07
N GLY A 123 5.98 -16.62 -11.34
CA GLY A 123 7.11 -15.71 -11.41
C GLY A 123 6.81 -14.21 -11.61
N HIS A 124 5.57 -13.79 -11.76
CA HIS A 124 5.27 -12.37 -11.84
C HIS A 124 5.26 -11.74 -10.44
N ARG A 125 6.24 -10.89 -10.21
CA ARG A 125 6.40 -10.13 -8.99
C ARG A 125 5.22 -9.16 -8.84
N LEU A 126 4.68 -9.04 -7.62
CA LEU A 126 3.74 -7.98 -7.26
C LEU A 126 4.35 -6.60 -7.55
N CYS A 127 3.75 -5.83 -8.47
CA CYS A 127 4.20 -4.49 -8.84
C CYS A 127 3.73 -3.44 -7.82
N LEU A 128 4.20 -3.59 -6.57
CA LEU A 128 4.00 -2.66 -5.46
C LEU A 128 5.34 -2.41 -4.78
N HIS A 129 5.80 -1.16 -4.79
CA HIS A 129 7.12 -0.77 -4.32
C HIS A 129 7.05 0.39 -3.33
N ALA A 130 7.66 0.23 -2.14
CA ALA A 130 7.83 1.32 -1.18
C ALA A 130 8.91 2.29 -1.67
N CYS A 131 8.51 3.43 -2.25
CA CYS A 131 9.42 4.36 -2.89
C CYS A 131 9.92 5.47 -1.97
N LEU A 132 9.21 5.74 -0.85
CA LEU A 132 9.61 6.75 0.12
C LEU A 132 9.21 6.34 1.53
N LEU A 133 10.12 6.60 2.46
CA LEU A 133 9.91 6.48 3.90
C LEU A 133 10.58 7.67 4.59
N GLU A 134 9.82 8.47 5.34
CA GLU A 134 10.35 9.53 6.18
C GLU A 134 9.92 9.34 7.63
N PHE A 135 10.88 9.49 8.55
CA PHE A 135 10.65 9.33 9.99
C PHE A 135 11.71 10.12 10.77
N ASP A 136 11.48 10.35 12.05
CA ASP A 136 12.46 11.02 12.90
C ASP A 136 13.39 9.98 13.53
N HIS A 137 14.70 10.26 13.51
CA HIS A 137 15.69 9.36 14.13
C HIS A 137 15.40 9.21 15.63
N PRO A 138 15.28 7.96 16.15
CA PRO A 138 14.74 7.71 17.48
C PRO A 138 15.60 8.23 18.65
N VAL A 139 16.83 8.68 18.37
CA VAL A 139 17.76 9.22 19.38
C VAL A 139 18.04 10.70 19.14
N THR A 140 18.34 11.10 17.89
CA THR A 140 18.71 12.48 17.58
C THR A 140 17.54 13.38 17.25
N GLY A 141 16.38 12.82 16.91
CA GLY A 141 15.20 13.56 16.44
C GLY A 141 15.33 14.13 15.02
N GLU A 142 16.44 13.89 14.34
CA GLU A 142 16.66 14.36 12.97
C GLU A 142 15.72 13.66 11.99
N ARG A 143 15.10 14.43 11.07
CA ARG A 143 14.24 13.86 10.03
C ARG A 143 15.06 13.10 9.00
N ILE A 144 14.82 11.80 8.90
CA ILE A 144 15.48 10.91 7.94
C ILE A 144 14.52 10.65 6.78
N LYS A 145 15.03 10.83 5.57
CA LYS A 145 14.34 10.50 4.32
C LYS A 145 15.08 9.39 3.60
N VAL A 146 14.37 8.32 3.26
CA VAL A 146 14.88 7.20 2.47
C VAL A 146 14.04 7.07 1.21
N GLU A 147 14.69 7.10 0.05
CA GLU A 147 14.04 6.95 -1.26
C GLU A 147 14.62 5.77 -2.01
N CYS A 148 13.75 5.06 -2.73
CA CYS A 148 14.14 3.98 -3.63
C CYS A 148 13.21 4.01 -4.84
N LYS A 149 13.77 4.03 -6.05
CA LYS A 149 12.99 4.03 -7.29
C LYS A 149 12.45 2.63 -7.58
N ALA A 150 11.20 2.56 -8.05
CA ALA A 150 10.65 1.33 -8.60
C ALA A 150 11.33 0.99 -9.93
N ASP A 151 11.50 -0.29 -10.19
CA ASP A 151 12.13 -0.85 -11.41
C ASP A 151 11.09 -1.30 -12.47
N PHE A 152 9.83 -0.88 -12.31
CA PHE A 152 8.72 -1.12 -13.25
C PHE A 152 8.01 0.19 -13.59
#